data_a6503f52c01f3618e3c80c1e981813bc
#
_entry.id   a6503f52c01f3618e3c80c1e981813bc
#
_cell.length_a   1.000
_cell.length_b   1.000
_cell.length_c   1.000
_cell.angle_alpha   90.00
_cell.angle_beta   90.00
_cell.angle_gamma   90.00
#
_symmetry.space_group_name_H-M   'P 1'
#
loop_
_entity.id
_entity.type
_entity.pdbx_description
1 polymer ?
#
loop_
_entity_poly.entity_id
_entity_poly.type
_entity_poly.pdbx_seq_one_letter_code
_entity_poly.pdbx_strand_id
1 'polypeptide(L)'
;WSTRATLSMNGGGNTARYYVSGSYLDQQGMYKVDKALKDYNTNANFRRWNYRMNVDIDITKSTLLKVGVSGSLQKANDSGVGSDAIWTALMGYNAIMVPKLYSNGYVPAYGNDNGDRFNPWVQATMTGYRENWKNNIQTNVTLEQKLDFITKGLRFVGRFGYDTENNNWINRRKWPEQWKAKRFRATDGTLDYDRVAEERKMFQESGSDGLRNEFFEAELHYSRGFKHHHLGGTLKYNQSSKIKTVGLGDDLKQGIARRNQG
;
A
#
# COMPACT_ATOMS: atom_id res chain seq x y z
N TRP A 1 -10.87 -14.39 8.30
CA TRP A 1 -12.11 -13.85 7.76
C TRP A 1 -11.81 -12.78 6.73
N SER A 2 -12.66 -12.71 5.69
CA SER A 2 -12.57 -11.67 4.67
C SER A 2 -13.97 -11.11 4.43
N THR A 3 -14.10 -9.80 4.49
CA THR A 3 -15.33 -9.08 4.21
C THR A 3 -15.10 -8.14 3.03
N ARG A 4 -16.00 -8.17 2.05
CA ARG A 4 -15.97 -7.28 0.90
C ARG A 4 -17.32 -6.63 0.69
N ALA A 5 -17.33 -5.33 0.51
CA ALA A 5 -18.49 -4.56 0.11
C ALA A 5 -18.16 -3.74 -1.15
N THR A 6 -19.09 -3.66 -2.08
CA THR A 6 -18.95 -2.85 -3.29
C THR A 6 -20.27 -2.15 -3.56
N LEU A 7 -20.20 -0.85 -3.82
CA LEU A 7 -21.33 -0.03 -4.24
C LEU A 7 -20.96 0.67 -5.53
N SER A 8 -21.87 0.69 -6.48
CA SER A 8 -21.72 1.46 -7.71
C SER A 8 -23.04 2.15 -8.08
N MET A 9 -22.89 3.32 -8.66
CA MET A 9 -24.00 4.14 -9.13
C MET A 9 -23.62 4.74 -10.48
N ASN A 10 -24.52 4.70 -11.41
CA ASN A 10 -24.37 5.34 -12.70
C ASN A 10 -25.66 6.03 -13.11
N GLY A 11 -25.53 7.08 -13.88
CA GLY A 11 -26.67 7.83 -14.36
C GLY A 11 -26.24 8.90 -15.35
N GLY A 12 -27.21 9.62 -15.85
CA GLY A 12 -26.95 10.72 -16.75
C GLY A 12 -28.15 11.18 -17.52
N GLY A 13 -27.97 12.25 -18.23
CA GLY A 13 -28.93 12.87 -19.14
C GLY A 13 -28.23 13.31 -20.43
N ASN A 14 -28.87 14.22 -21.13
CA ASN A 14 -28.36 14.70 -22.43
C ASN A 14 -27.07 15.48 -22.34
N THR A 15 -26.76 16.08 -21.16
CA THR A 15 -25.61 16.96 -21.00
C THR A 15 -24.48 16.33 -20.17
N ALA A 16 -24.81 15.42 -19.25
CA ALA A 16 -23.81 14.81 -18.37
C ALA A 16 -24.14 13.33 -18.13
N ARG A 17 -23.11 12.53 -18.06
CA ARG A 17 -23.15 11.10 -17.68
C ARG A 17 -22.11 10.86 -16.62
N TYR A 18 -22.43 10.04 -15.63
CA TYR A 18 -21.53 9.74 -14.55
C TYR A 18 -21.57 8.27 -14.15
N TYR A 19 -20.44 7.82 -13.64
CA TYR A 19 -20.26 6.55 -12.97
C TYR A 19 -19.43 6.77 -11.71
N VAL A 20 -19.94 6.31 -10.57
CA VAL A 20 -19.24 6.36 -9.28
C VAL A 20 -19.26 4.97 -8.67
N SER A 21 -18.14 4.51 -8.17
CA SER A 21 -18.07 3.26 -7.43
C SER A 21 -17.12 3.36 -6.25
N GLY A 22 -17.45 2.65 -5.18
CA GLY A 22 -16.62 2.47 -4.01
C GLY A 22 -16.60 1.01 -3.59
N SER A 23 -15.46 0.52 -3.14
CA SER A 23 -15.36 -0.81 -2.57
C SER A 23 -14.48 -0.81 -1.34
N TYR A 24 -14.85 -1.67 -0.40
CA TYR A 24 -14.12 -1.92 0.84
C TYR A 24 -13.79 -3.39 0.95
N LEU A 25 -12.56 -3.70 1.33
CA LEU A 25 -12.07 -5.03 1.65
C LEU A 25 -11.42 -4.99 3.03
N ASP A 26 -11.83 -5.90 3.91
CA ASP A 26 -11.19 -6.16 5.20
C ASP A 26 -10.82 -7.64 5.26
N GLN A 27 -9.54 -7.92 5.43
CA GLN A 27 -9.01 -9.27 5.58
C GLN A 27 -8.28 -9.36 6.91
N GLN A 28 -8.73 -10.29 7.74
CA GLN A 28 -8.09 -10.56 9.01
C GLN A 28 -7.01 -11.62 8.82
N GLY A 29 -5.87 -11.41 9.47
CA GLY A 29 -4.78 -12.37 9.49
C GLY A 29 -5.15 -13.64 10.26
N MET A 30 -4.34 -14.67 10.07
CA MET A 30 -4.57 -15.99 10.66
C MET A 30 -3.82 -16.21 11.99
N TYR A 31 -2.99 -15.27 12.40
CA TYR A 31 -2.21 -15.44 13.63
C TYR A 31 -3.11 -15.36 14.88
N LYS A 32 -2.80 -16.19 15.86
CA LYS A 32 -3.37 -16.01 17.18
C LYS A 32 -2.82 -14.74 17.82
N VAL A 33 -3.70 -13.88 18.26
CA VAL A 33 -3.34 -12.69 19.02
C VAL A 33 -3.33 -13.07 20.50
N ASP A 34 -2.31 -12.65 21.23
CA ASP A 34 -2.33 -12.78 22.68
C ASP A 34 -3.32 -11.75 23.26
N LYS A 35 -4.40 -12.25 23.86
CA LYS A 35 -5.46 -11.41 24.44
C LYS A 35 -4.97 -10.58 25.63
N ALA A 36 -3.84 -10.93 26.23
CA ALA A 36 -3.20 -10.16 27.29
C ALA A 36 -2.49 -8.90 26.76
N LEU A 37 -2.15 -8.86 25.49
CA LEU A 37 -1.54 -7.71 24.83
C LEU A 37 -2.65 -6.74 24.37
N LYS A 38 -2.97 -5.76 25.23
CA LYS A 38 -4.01 -4.76 24.92
C LYS A 38 -3.49 -3.56 24.12
N ASP A 39 -2.18 -3.35 24.08
CA ASP A 39 -1.59 -2.11 23.62
C ASP A 39 -1.46 -2.02 22.10
N TYR A 40 -1.41 -3.16 21.38
CA TYR A 40 -1.25 -3.19 19.93
C TYR A 40 -1.72 -4.52 19.32
N ASN A 41 -2.01 -4.49 18.04
CA ASN A 41 -2.42 -5.68 17.27
C ASN A 41 -1.26 -6.16 16.41
N THR A 42 -0.87 -7.43 16.58
CA THR A 42 0.21 -8.08 15.84
C THR A 42 -0.27 -8.95 14.69
N ASN A 43 -1.59 -9.08 14.50
CA ASN A 43 -2.14 -9.90 13.43
C ASN A 43 -1.91 -9.26 12.06
N ALA A 44 -1.66 -10.10 11.06
CA ALA A 44 -1.48 -9.67 9.67
C ALA A 44 -2.84 -9.27 9.05
N ASN A 45 -3.31 -8.07 9.37
CA ASN A 45 -4.57 -7.54 8.87
C ASN A 45 -4.34 -6.66 7.65
N PHE A 46 -5.24 -6.77 6.67
CA PHE A 46 -5.20 -5.97 5.46
C PHE A 46 -6.56 -5.32 5.21
N ARG A 47 -6.55 -4.01 4.99
CA ARG A 47 -7.72 -3.23 4.60
C ARG A 47 -7.46 -2.45 3.34
N ARG A 48 -8.46 -2.41 2.47
CA ARG A 48 -8.36 -1.67 1.23
C ARG A 48 -9.68 -0.98 0.90
N TRP A 49 -9.60 0.31 0.62
CA TRP A 49 -10.67 1.12 0.06
C TRP A 49 -10.30 1.44 -1.38
N ASN A 50 -11.23 1.24 -2.30
CA ASN A 50 -11.07 1.70 -3.67
C ASN A 50 -12.23 2.64 -3.99
N TYR A 51 -11.94 3.63 -4.79
CA TYR A 51 -12.94 4.55 -5.32
C TYR A 51 -12.65 4.83 -6.78
N ARG A 52 -13.74 5.07 -7.54
CA ARG A 52 -13.66 5.48 -8.94
C ARG A 52 -14.83 6.40 -9.24
N MET A 53 -14.55 7.50 -9.92
CA MET A 53 -15.51 8.41 -10.46
C MET A 53 -15.14 8.73 -11.90
N ASN A 54 -16.08 8.60 -12.82
CA ASN A 54 -15.96 9.05 -14.20
C ASN A 54 -17.15 9.96 -14.49
N VAL A 55 -16.88 11.10 -15.10
CA VAL A 55 -17.91 12.07 -15.50
C VAL A 55 -17.61 12.54 -16.91
N ASP A 56 -18.58 12.42 -17.78
CA ASP A 56 -18.56 12.94 -19.14
C ASP A 56 -19.57 14.09 -19.21
N ILE A 57 -19.11 15.27 -19.65
CA ILE A 57 -19.93 16.48 -19.74
C ILE A 57 -19.87 17.04 -21.15
N ASP A 58 -21.00 17.09 -21.82
CA ASP A 58 -21.17 17.80 -23.08
C ASP A 58 -21.30 19.30 -22.79
N ILE A 59 -20.16 20.03 -22.72
CA ILE A 59 -20.12 21.48 -22.42
C ILE A 59 -20.86 22.23 -23.52
N THR A 60 -20.63 21.84 -24.75
CA THR A 60 -21.35 22.33 -25.94
C THR A 60 -21.62 21.14 -26.90
N LYS A 61 -22.36 21.38 -27.98
CA LYS A 61 -22.55 20.35 -29.03
C LYS A 61 -21.27 19.90 -29.73
N SER A 62 -20.20 20.69 -29.58
CA SER A 62 -18.88 20.40 -30.18
C SER A 62 -17.77 20.13 -29.15
N THR A 63 -18.07 20.30 -27.84
CA THR A 63 -17.07 20.19 -26.77
C THR A 63 -17.50 19.16 -25.75
N LEU A 64 -16.72 18.10 -25.58
CA LEU A 64 -16.90 17.05 -24.57
C LEU A 64 -15.72 17.06 -23.61
N LEU A 65 -16.01 17.18 -22.32
CA LEU A 65 -15.06 17.04 -21.23
C LEU A 65 -15.29 15.70 -20.53
N LYS A 66 -14.24 14.90 -20.40
CA LYS A 66 -14.26 13.67 -19.60
C LYS A 66 -13.30 13.82 -18.43
N VAL A 67 -13.77 13.56 -17.23
CA VAL A 67 -13.00 13.59 -16.01
C VAL A 67 -13.09 12.23 -15.34
N GLY A 68 -11.93 11.61 -15.10
CA GLY A 68 -11.81 10.36 -14.38
C GLY A 68 -10.92 10.54 -13.15
N VAL A 69 -11.39 10.07 -12.00
CA VAL A 69 -10.61 9.98 -10.78
C VAL A 69 -10.77 8.57 -10.23
N SER A 70 -9.67 7.90 -9.96
CA SER A 70 -9.68 6.61 -9.29
C SER A 70 -8.55 6.50 -8.30
N GLY A 71 -8.70 5.65 -7.31
CA GLY A 71 -7.63 5.43 -6.37
C GLY A 71 -7.92 4.32 -5.38
N SER A 72 -6.90 4.06 -4.57
CA SER A 72 -7.01 3.12 -3.48
C SER A 72 -6.22 3.59 -2.26
N LEU A 73 -6.78 3.37 -1.09
CA LEU A 73 -6.10 3.47 0.19
C LEU A 73 -5.97 2.06 0.78
N GLN A 74 -4.76 1.65 1.07
CA GLN A 74 -4.46 0.35 1.66
C GLN A 74 -3.81 0.56 3.02
N LYS A 75 -4.21 -0.25 3.99
CA LYS A 75 -3.57 -0.35 5.29
C LYS A 75 -3.25 -1.81 5.55
N ALA A 76 -1.97 -2.12 5.72
CA ALA A 76 -1.49 -3.43 6.15
C ALA A 76 -0.91 -3.32 7.55
N ASN A 77 -1.22 -4.30 8.40
CA ASN A 77 -0.64 -4.46 9.71
C ASN A 77 0.02 -5.85 9.79
N ASP A 78 1.11 -5.97 10.52
CA ASP A 78 1.83 -7.23 10.73
C ASP A 78 2.57 -7.20 12.06
N SER A 79 3.14 -8.33 12.50
CA SER A 79 4.03 -8.39 13.66
C SER A 79 5.30 -7.57 13.43
N GLY A 80 5.99 -7.21 14.49
CA GLY A 80 7.21 -6.39 14.42
C GLY A 80 8.33 -6.97 13.56
N VAL A 81 8.38 -8.28 13.40
CA VAL A 81 9.38 -8.97 12.55
C VAL A 81 8.86 -9.34 11.16
N GLY A 82 7.54 -9.29 10.95
CA GLY A 82 6.90 -9.68 9.70
C GLY A 82 6.63 -11.17 9.56
N SER A 83 5.77 -11.50 8.61
CA SER A 83 5.26 -12.87 8.41
C SER A 83 6.34 -13.86 8.01
N ASP A 84 7.30 -13.45 7.18
CA ASP A 84 8.37 -14.35 6.70
C ASP A 84 9.22 -14.90 7.85
N ALA A 85 9.54 -14.07 8.84
CA ALA A 85 10.30 -14.50 10.01
C ALA A 85 9.51 -15.52 10.86
N ILE A 86 8.19 -15.31 11.00
CA ILE A 86 7.31 -16.23 11.73
C ILE A 86 7.26 -17.59 11.03
N TRP A 87 7.08 -17.62 9.71
CA TRP A 87 7.03 -18.86 8.96
C TRP A 87 8.37 -19.58 8.96
N THR A 88 9.48 -18.87 8.83
CA THR A 88 10.83 -19.45 8.94
C THR A 88 11.04 -20.10 10.31
N ALA A 89 10.62 -19.41 11.37
CA ALA A 89 10.70 -19.97 12.71
C ALA A 89 9.83 -21.22 12.88
N LEU A 90 8.60 -21.20 12.36
CA LEU A 90 7.69 -22.36 12.42
C LEU A 90 8.24 -23.58 11.70
N MET A 91 8.94 -23.40 10.57
CA MET A 91 9.55 -24.51 9.84
C MET A 91 10.71 -25.16 10.59
N GLY A 92 11.45 -24.39 11.38
CA GLY A 92 12.59 -24.87 12.16
C GLY A 92 12.26 -25.23 13.61
N TYR A 93 11.01 -25.04 14.05
CA TYR A 93 10.65 -25.12 15.46
C TYR A 93 9.85 -26.39 15.78
N ASN A 94 10.28 -27.13 16.79
CA ASN A 94 9.55 -28.28 17.29
C ASN A 94 8.82 -27.92 18.58
N ALA A 95 7.49 -27.94 18.56
CA ALA A 95 6.64 -27.59 19.70
C ALA A 95 6.84 -28.49 20.94
N ILE A 96 7.39 -29.68 20.78
CA ILE A 96 7.70 -30.59 21.88
C ILE A 96 8.97 -30.14 22.62
N MET A 97 9.92 -29.53 21.92
CA MET A 97 11.20 -29.13 22.50
C MET A 97 11.11 -27.86 23.37
N VAL A 98 10.24 -26.93 22.99
CA VAL A 98 10.16 -25.61 23.65
C VAL A 98 8.70 -25.21 23.81
N PRO A 99 8.25 -24.95 25.03
CA PRO A 99 6.87 -24.53 25.27
C PRO A 99 6.65 -23.08 24.81
N LYS A 100 5.39 -22.68 24.68
CA LYS A 100 4.99 -21.29 24.40
C LYS A 100 5.53 -20.33 25.46
N LEU A 101 5.32 -20.70 26.73
CA LEU A 101 5.83 -20.03 27.92
C LEU A 101 6.18 -21.11 28.94
N TYR A 102 7.17 -20.84 29.81
CA TYR A 102 7.43 -21.66 30.98
C TYR A 102 6.35 -21.46 32.04
N SER A 103 6.22 -22.40 32.98
CA SER A 103 5.21 -22.35 34.04
C SER A 103 5.32 -21.14 34.99
N ASN A 104 6.52 -20.58 35.09
CA ASN A 104 6.79 -19.34 35.85
C ASN A 104 6.54 -18.05 35.03
N GLY A 105 6.05 -18.16 33.79
CA GLY A 105 5.81 -17.04 32.89
C GLY A 105 7.00 -16.58 32.06
N TYR A 106 8.16 -17.20 32.24
CA TYR A 106 9.35 -16.85 31.44
C TYR A 106 9.16 -17.22 29.95
N VAL A 107 9.68 -16.38 29.09
CA VAL A 107 9.62 -16.57 27.63
C VAL A 107 10.76 -17.46 27.19
N PRO A 108 10.47 -18.64 26.58
CA PRO A 108 11.53 -19.54 26.14
C PRO A 108 12.32 -19.00 24.98
N ALA A 109 13.64 -19.16 25.01
CA ALA A 109 14.51 -19.08 23.86
C ALA A 109 14.75 -20.46 23.27
N TYR A 110 14.92 -20.53 21.95
CA TYR A 110 15.36 -21.71 21.24
C TYR A 110 16.67 -21.38 20.51
N GLY A 111 17.63 -22.30 20.50
CA GLY A 111 18.89 -22.15 19.80
C GLY A 111 20.09 -21.99 20.72
N ASN A 112 21.15 -21.41 20.18
CA ASN A 112 22.43 -21.29 20.82
C ASN A 112 22.47 -20.21 21.91
N ASP A 113 23.55 -20.15 22.65
CA ASP A 113 23.80 -19.21 23.74
C ASP A 113 23.81 -17.73 23.30
N ASN A 114 23.74 -17.46 22.00
CA ASN A 114 23.67 -16.12 21.42
C ASN A 114 22.24 -15.53 21.39
N GLY A 115 21.26 -16.15 22.04
CA GLY A 115 19.90 -15.62 22.13
C GLY A 115 19.15 -15.67 20.82
N ASP A 116 19.26 -16.77 20.07
CA ASP A 116 18.47 -17.01 18.87
C ASP A 116 16.98 -16.86 19.18
N ARG A 117 16.38 -15.87 18.54
CA ARG A 117 15.03 -15.40 18.85
C ARG A 117 13.98 -16.06 17.96
N PHE A 118 14.11 -17.37 17.77
CA PHE A 118 13.27 -18.13 16.83
C PHE A 118 11.97 -18.66 17.42
N ASN A 119 11.58 -18.28 18.63
CA ASN A 119 10.29 -18.67 19.17
C ASN A 119 9.16 -18.05 18.33
N PRO A 120 8.41 -18.83 17.52
CA PRO A 120 7.39 -18.30 16.61
C PRO A 120 6.23 -17.62 17.34
N TRP A 121 5.95 -18.05 18.57
CA TRP A 121 4.96 -17.37 19.41
C TRP A 121 5.43 -15.96 19.79
N VAL A 122 6.67 -15.81 20.20
CA VAL A 122 7.27 -14.50 20.51
C VAL A 122 7.26 -13.62 19.29
N GLN A 123 7.68 -14.16 18.13
CA GLN A 123 7.70 -13.42 16.87
C GLN A 123 6.31 -12.95 16.45
N ALA A 124 5.29 -13.78 16.63
CA ALA A 124 3.92 -13.44 16.28
C ALA A 124 3.24 -12.46 17.24
N THR A 125 3.65 -12.43 18.53
CA THR A 125 2.88 -11.72 19.56
C THR A 125 3.65 -10.67 20.35
N MET A 126 4.97 -10.82 20.53
CA MET A 126 5.74 -10.03 21.50
C MET A 126 6.77 -9.09 20.86
N THR A 127 6.86 -9.03 19.54
CA THR A 127 7.88 -8.25 18.83
C THR A 127 7.43 -6.86 18.43
N GLY A 128 6.25 -6.42 18.86
CA GLY A 128 5.64 -5.17 18.45
C GLY A 128 4.85 -5.32 17.16
N TYR A 129 4.76 -4.27 16.37
CA TYR A 129 3.94 -4.25 15.15
C TYR A 129 4.52 -3.37 14.06
N ARG A 130 4.07 -3.62 12.84
CA ARG A 130 4.39 -2.85 11.64
C ARG A 130 3.10 -2.41 10.98
N GLU A 131 3.01 -1.15 10.61
CA GLU A 131 1.92 -0.62 9.81
C GLU A 131 2.47 -0.05 8.51
N ASN A 132 1.80 -0.36 7.42
CA ASN A 132 2.11 0.17 6.10
C ASN A 132 0.82 0.73 5.48
N TRP A 133 0.90 1.98 5.01
CA TRP A 133 -0.18 2.68 4.33
C TRP A 133 0.25 3.05 2.94
N LYS A 134 -0.47 2.53 1.96
CA LYS A 134 -0.24 2.85 0.56
C LYS A 134 -1.46 3.57 0.00
N ASN A 135 -1.23 4.77 -0.51
CA ASN A 135 -2.24 5.57 -1.18
C ASN A 135 -1.86 5.74 -2.65
N ASN A 136 -2.83 5.49 -3.52
CA ASN A 136 -2.69 5.65 -4.97
C ASN A 136 -3.87 6.48 -5.46
N ILE A 137 -3.59 7.55 -6.20
CA ILE A 137 -4.61 8.40 -6.83
C ILE A 137 -4.21 8.54 -8.30
N GLN A 138 -5.17 8.30 -9.18
CA GLN A 138 -5.03 8.45 -10.62
C GLN A 138 -6.12 9.41 -11.10
N THR A 139 -5.72 10.44 -11.80
CA THR A 139 -6.62 11.45 -12.34
C THR A 139 -6.37 11.58 -13.84
N ASN A 140 -7.42 11.56 -14.62
CA ASN A 140 -7.36 11.83 -16.04
C ASN A 140 -8.44 12.86 -16.43
N VAL A 141 -8.05 13.78 -17.28
CA VAL A 141 -8.93 14.77 -17.88
C VAL A 141 -8.74 14.71 -19.39
N THR A 142 -9.82 14.56 -20.14
CA THR A 142 -9.81 14.58 -21.59
C THR A 142 -10.77 15.63 -22.09
N LEU A 143 -10.27 16.54 -22.92
CA LEU A 143 -11.07 17.53 -23.63
C LEU A 143 -11.10 17.16 -25.10
N GLU A 144 -12.28 16.91 -25.64
CA GLU A 144 -12.50 16.69 -27.06
C GLU A 144 -13.25 17.90 -27.64
N GLN A 145 -12.67 18.52 -28.67
CA GLN A 145 -13.26 19.66 -29.36
C GLN A 145 -13.37 19.38 -30.83
N LYS A 146 -14.59 19.37 -31.36
CA LYS A 146 -14.82 19.39 -32.82
C LYS A 146 -14.53 20.78 -33.34
N LEU A 147 -13.69 20.87 -34.36
CA LEU A 147 -13.25 22.12 -34.99
C LEU A 147 -13.83 22.27 -36.41
N ASP A 148 -15.05 21.75 -36.63
CA ASP A 148 -15.74 21.83 -37.92
C ASP A 148 -16.01 23.25 -38.40
N PHE A 149 -15.94 24.22 -37.48
CA PHE A 149 -16.02 25.65 -37.79
C PHE A 149 -14.75 26.19 -38.48
N ILE A 150 -13.60 25.52 -38.32
CA ILE A 150 -12.36 25.82 -39.03
C ILE A 150 -12.33 25.03 -40.34
N THR A 151 -12.45 23.72 -40.25
CA THR A 151 -12.59 22.83 -41.39
C THR A 151 -13.28 21.55 -41.01
N LYS A 152 -14.22 21.10 -41.87
CA LYS A 152 -15.01 19.89 -41.63
C LYS A 152 -14.09 18.67 -41.44
N GLY A 153 -14.35 17.90 -40.38
CA GLY A 153 -13.61 16.70 -40.08
C GLY A 153 -12.35 16.93 -39.23
N LEU A 154 -12.12 18.15 -38.77
CA LEU A 154 -11.03 18.46 -37.85
C LEU A 154 -11.50 18.31 -36.39
N ARG A 155 -10.72 17.64 -35.56
CA ARG A 155 -10.98 17.45 -34.12
C ARG A 155 -9.69 17.57 -33.32
N PHE A 156 -9.76 18.29 -32.23
CA PHE A 156 -8.71 18.37 -31.21
C PHE A 156 -9.04 17.47 -30.03
N VAL A 157 -8.03 16.76 -29.49
CA VAL A 157 -8.13 16.00 -28.25
C VAL A 157 -6.95 16.35 -27.36
N GLY A 158 -7.25 16.94 -26.21
CA GLY A 158 -6.27 17.18 -25.16
C GLY A 158 -6.46 16.21 -24.02
N ARG A 159 -5.39 15.59 -23.52
CA ARG A 159 -5.42 14.69 -22.36
C ARG A 159 -4.42 15.17 -21.31
N PHE A 160 -4.85 15.15 -20.06
CA PHE A 160 -4.01 15.41 -18.91
C PHE A 160 -4.19 14.28 -17.91
N GLY A 161 -3.08 13.73 -17.44
CA GLY A 161 -3.04 12.70 -16.41
C GLY A 161 -2.18 13.17 -15.24
N TYR A 162 -2.66 12.88 -14.03
CA TYR A 162 -1.94 13.15 -12.80
C TYR A 162 -2.09 11.97 -11.85
N ASP A 163 -1.01 11.23 -11.65
CA ASP A 163 -0.97 10.06 -10.81
C ASP A 163 -0.04 10.28 -9.63
N THR A 164 -0.48 9.89 -8.45
CA THR A 164 0.36 9.88 -7.25
C THR A 164 0.31 8.52 -6.58
N GLU A 165 1.45 8.07 -6.10
CA GLU A 165 1.57 6.91 -5.23
C GLU A 165 2.39 7.32 -4.01
N ASN A 166 1.84 7.13 -2.81
CA ASN A 166 2.51 7.39 -1.55
C ASN A 166 2.48 6.13 -0.69
N ASN A 167 3.63 5.80 -0.13
CA ASN A 167 3.81 4.68 0.77
C ASN A 167 4.42 5.20 2.08
N ASN A 168 3.73 4.97 3.19
CA ASN A 168 4.17 5.38 4.52
C ASN A 168 4.20 4.16 5.42
N TRP A 169 5.27 3.99 6.17
CA TRP A 169 5.38 2.87 7.08
C TRP A 169 5.89 3.29 8.45
N ILE A 170 5.43 2.58 9.45
CA ILE A 170 5.87 2.70 10.85
C ILE A 170 6.16 1.29 11.35
N ASN A 171 7.38 1.07 11.86
CA ASN A 171 7.78 -0.15 12.54
C ASN A 171 8.03 0.18 14.01
N ARG A 172 7.27 -0.44 14.89
CA ARG A 172 7.50 -0.38 16.34
C ARG A 172 7.88 -1.76 16.81
N ARG A 173 9.15 -1.94 17.08
CA ARG A 173 9.74 -3.24 17.41
C ARG A 173 10.21 -3.27 18.84
N LYS A 174 9.99 -4.39 19.50
CA LYS A 174 10.52 -4.74 20.82
C LYS A 174 10.87 -6.21 20.87
N TRP A 175 11.62 -6.62 21.87
CA TRP A 175 11.89 -8.02 22.15
C TRP A 175 11.76 -8.26 23.66
N PRO A 176 11.02 -9.30 24.09
CA PRO A 176 10.98 -9.66 25.49
C PRO A 176 12.30 -10.26 25.91
N GLU A 177 12.55 -10.25 27.21
CA GLU A 177 13.58 -11.05 27.83
C GLU A 177 13.30 -12.53 27.58
N GLN A 178 14.35 -13.32 27.31
CA GLN A 178 14.20 -14.73 26.96
C GLN A 178 15.12 -15.59 27.81
N TRP A 179 14.62 -16.78 28.12
CA TRP A 179 15.21 -17.70 29.08
C TRP A 179 15.32 -19.10 28.48
N LYS A 180 16.35 -19.85 28.93
CA LYS A 180 16.54 -21.25 28.59
C LYS A 180 16.54 -22.07 29.85
N ALA A 181 15.74 -23.13 29.92
CA ALA A 181 15.77 -24.06 31.04
C ALA A 181 17.09 -24.83 31.04
N LYS A 182 17.72 -24.94 32.21
CA LYS A 182 18.90 -25.78 32.37
C LYS A 182 18.57 -27.25 32.20
N ARG A 183 19.56 -28.03 31.76
CA ARG A 183 19.40 -29.45 31.52
C ARG A 183 19.03 -30.25 32.78
N PHE A 184 19.57 -29.81 33.91
CA PHE A 184 19.37 -30.48 35.17
C PHE A 184 18.45 -29.63 36.07
N ARG A 185 17.59 -30.31 36.81
CA ARG A 185 16.77 -29.67 37.85
C ARG A 185 17.64 -29.29 39.04
N ALA A 186 17.22 -28.28 39.79
CA ALA A 186 17.76 -27.96 41.08
C ALA A 186 17.53 -29.09 42.10
N THR A 187 18.20 -29.07 43.23
CA THR A 187 18.10 -30.11 44.29
C THR A 187 16.70 -30.27 44.86
N ASP A 188 15.89 -29.22 44.79
CA ASP A 188 14.47 -29.20 45.18
C ASP A 188 13.51 -29.70 44.09
N GLY A 189 14.03 -30.15 42.94
CA GLY A 189 13.26 -30.63 41.78
C GLY A 189 12.72 -29.53 40.89
N THR A 190 12.95 -28.26 41.18
CA THR A 190 12.51 -27.14 40.36
C THR A 190 13.39 -27.00 39.11
N LEU A 191 12.84 -26.40 38.06
CA LEU A 191 13.63 -25.99 36.89
C LEU A 191 14.41 -24.74 37.21
N ASP A 192 15.68 -24.73 36.89
CA ASP A 192 16.54 -23.54 36.92
C ASP A 192 16.67 -22.99 35.49
N TYR A 193 16.91 -21.69 35.35
CA TYR A 193 16.86 -21.00 34.07
C TYR A 193 18.07 -20.06 33.93
N ASP A 194 18.62 -20.03 32.71
CA ASP A 194 19.61 -19.04 32.29
C ASP A 194 18.96 -17.99 31.41
N ARG A 195 19.23 -16.72 31.69
CA ARG A 195 18.82 -15.63 30.79
C ARG A 195 19.72 -15.59 29.58
N VAL A 196 19.15 -15.80 28.39
CA VAL A 196 19.89 -15.86 27.11
C VAL A 196 19.71 -14.62 26.26
N ALA A 197 18.68 -13.83 26.52
CA ALA A 197 18.48 -12.55 25.83
C ALA A 197 17.86 -11.52 26.78
N GLU A 198 18.40 -10.30 26.74
CA GLU A 198 17.84 -9.17 27.47
C GLU A 198 16.62 -8.57 26.75
N GLU A 199 15.75 -7.94 27.54
CA GLU A 199 14.66 -7.16 26.98
C GLU A 199 15.22 -6.02 26.11
N ARG A 200 14.63 -5.86 24.91
CA ARG A 200 14.80 -4.65 24.12
C ARG A 200 13.49 -3.86 24.15
N LYS A 201 13.54 -2.70 24.77
CA LYS A 201 12.40 -1.78 24.83
C LYS A 201 11.92 -1.41 23.42
N MET A 202 10.67 -1.01 23.33
CA MET A 202 10.07 -0.62 22.05
C MET A 202 10.82 0.59 21.46
N PHE A 203 11.23 0.46 20.21
CA PHE A 203 11.78 1.54 19.40
C PHE A 203 10.98 1.68 18.13
N GLN A 204 10.95 2.88 17.56
CA GLN A 204 10.21 3.22 16.38
C GLN A 204 11.14 3.60 15.24
N GLU A 205 10.85 3.04 14.07
CA GLU A 205 11.38 3.47 12.79
C GLU A 205 10.19 3.81 11.88
N SER A 206 10.33 4.84 11.07
CA SER A 206 9.32 5.22 10.10
C SER A 206 9.95 5.76 8.84
N GLY A 207 9.24 5.66 7.76
CA GLY A 207 9.66 6.21 6.49
C GLY A 207 8.48 6.46 5.57
N SER A 208 8.73 7.27 4.56
CA SER A 208 7.78 7.54 3.51
C SER A 208 8.50 7.61 2.18
N ASP A 209 7.86 7.11 1.14
CA ASP A 209 8.24 7.33 -0.23
C ASP A 209 7.03 7.73 -1.07
N GLY A 210 7.27 8.38 -2.19
CA GLY A 210 6.21 8.83 -3.06
C GLY A 210 6.68 8.90 -4.50
N LEU A 211 5.72 8.72 -5.39
CA LEU A 211 5.88 8.86 -6.82
C LEU A 211 4.78 9.75 -7.36
N ARG A 212 5.14 10.72 -8.18
CA ARG A 212 4.23 11.55 -8.94
C ARG A 212 4.53 11.39 -10.42
N ASN A 213 3.49 11.14 -11.21
CA ASN A 213 3.56 11.06 -12.64
C ASN A 213 2.58 12.06 -13.26
N GLU A 214 3.09 12.92 -14.11
CA GLU A 214 2.31 13.91 -14.85
C GLU A 214 2.40 13.56 -16.33
N PHE A 215 1.27 13.56 -17.00
CA PHE A 215 1.18 13.26 -18.43
C PHE A 215 0.33 14.32 -19.11
N PHE A 216 0.82 14.83 -20.21
CA PHE A 216 0.08 15.72 -21.10
C PHE A 216 0.16 15.21 -22.53
N GLU A 217 -0.96 15.25 -23.24
CA GLU A 217 -1.04 14.86 -24.64
C GLU A 217 -1.99 15.79 -25.37
N ALA A 218 -1.60 16.20 -26.56
CA ALA A 218 -2.42 16.97 -27.49
C ALA A 218 -2.43 16.28 -28.86
N GLU A 219 -3.60 16.02 -29.37
CA GLU A 219 -3.79 15.39 -30.68
C GLU A 219 -4.68 16.26 -31.57
N LEU A 220 -4.30 16.38 -32.83
CA LEU A 220 -5.11 16.99 -33.87
C LEU A 220 -5.43 15.93 -34.92
N HIS A 221 -6.69 15.59 -35.04
CA HIS A 221 -7.19 14.58 -35.96
C HIS A 221 -7.90 15.28 -37.11
N TYR A 222 -7.58 14.89 -38.33
CA TYR A 222 -8.31 15.28 -39.55
C TYR A 222 -8.84 14.04 -40.24
N SER A 223 -10.10 14.03 -40.60
CA SER A 223 -10.72 12.92 -41.34
C SER A 223 -11.85 13.47 -42.22
N ARG A 224 -11.66 13.43 -43.54
CA ARG A 224 -12.67 13.94 -44.48
C ARG A 224 -12.74 13.12 -45.75
N GLY A 225 -13.97 12.83 -46.16
CA GLY A 225 -14.27 12.22 -47.46
C GLY A 225 -14.48 13.27 -48.55
N PHE A 226 -13.88 13.07 -49.72
CA PHE A 226 -14.03 13.87 -50.90
C PHE A 226 -14.48 12.97 -52.05
N LYS A 227 -15.78 12.92 -52.34
CA LYS A 227 -16.36 12.05 -53.40
C LYS A 227 -15.86 10.59 -53.35
N HIS A 228 -14.76 10.33 -54.08
CA HIS A 228 -14.13 9.00 -54.17
C HIS A 228 -12.86 8.84 -53.33
N HIS A 229 -12.44 9.87 -52.64
CA HIS A 229 -11.22 9.85 -51.81
C HIS A 229 -11.52 10.15 -50.35
N HIS A 230 -10.81 9.48 -49.46
CA HIS A 230 -10.86 9.76 -48.05
C HIS A 230 -9.47 10.15 -47.60
N LEU A 231 -9.30 11.33 -46.99
CA LEU A 231 -8.07 11.81 -46.40
C LEU A 231 -8.18 11.80 -44.90
N GLY A 232 -7.23 11.16 -44.23
CA GLY A 232 -7.11 11.13 -42.78
C GLY A 232 -5.66 11.32 -42.34
N GLY A 233 -5.49 12.01 -41.22
CA GLY A 233 -4.19 12.23 -40.60
C GLY A 233 -4.31 12.59 -39.12
N THR A 234 -3.25 12.31 -38.38
CA THR A 234 -3.18 12.64 -36.95
C THR A 234 -1.83 13.25 -36.64
N LEU A 235 -1.82 14.41 -36.02
CA LEU A 235 -0.66 15.02 -35.42
C LEU A 235 -0.76 14.86 -33.91
N LYS A 236 0.31 14.35 -33.26
CA LYS A 236 0.32 14.04 -31.84
C LYS A 236 1.55 14.64 -31.18
N TYR A 237 1.34 15.29 -30.03
CA TYR A 237 2.38 15.72 -29.12
C TYR A 237 2.10 15.11 -27.74
N ASN A 238 3.10 14.58 -27.07
CA ASN A 238 3.00 14.12 -25.69
C ASN A 238 4.22 14.53 -24.87
N GLN A 239 3.98 14.68 -23.59
CA GLN A 239 5.01 14.96 -22.59
C GLN A 239 4.66 14.21 -21.30
N SER A 240 5.65 13.61 -20.66
CA SER A 240 5.48 12.99 -19.35
C SER A 240 6.62 13.40 -18.41
N SER A 241 6.29 13.53 -17.14
CA SER A 241 7.24 13.83 -16.07
C SER A 241 7.00 12.87 -14.91
N LYS A 242 8.05 12.20 -14.48
CA LYS A 242 8.01 11.26 -13.34
C LYS A 242 8.95 11.77 -12.27
N ILE A 243 8.39 12.08 -11.09
CA ILE A 243 9.12 12.62 -9.96
C ILE A 243 9.00 11.64 -8.81
N LYS A 244 10.12 11.21 -8.27
CA LYS A 244 10.18 10.44 -7.05
C LYS A 244 10.37 11.41 -5.89
N THR A 245 9.39 11.48 -5.00
CA THR A 245 9.51 12.26 -3.77
C THR A 245 10.26 11.41 -2.74
N VAL A 246 11.38 11.91 -2.28
CA VAL A 246 12.10 11.37 -1.12
C VAL A 246 11.38 11.86 0.13
N GLY A 247 11.37 11.06 1.21
CA GLY A 247 10.57 11.34 2.40
C GLY A 247 10.74 12.76 2.96
N LEU A 248 9.72 13.26 3.60
CA LEU A 248 9.60 14.65 4.14
C LEU A 248 10.85 15.16 4.90
N GLY A 249 11.66 14.27 5.49
CA GLY A 249 12.87 14.64 6.19
C GLY A 249 14.05 15.03 5.28
N ASP A 250 14.07 14.53 4.05
CA ASP A 250 15.14 14.81 3.09
C ASP A 250 14.81 16.00 2.18
N ASP A 251 13.52 16.25 1.92
CA ASP A 251 13.05 17.39 1.11
C ASP A 251 13.38 18.74 1.76
N LEU A 252 13.34 18.80 3.08
CA LEU A 252 13.74 20.01 3.83
C LEU A 252 15.25 20.28 3.79
N LYS A 253 16.07 19.26 3.49
CA LYS A 253 17.54 19.36 3.43
C LYS A 253 18.08 19.57 2.02
N GLN A 254 17.39 19.14 0.99
CA GLN A 254 17.93 19.09 -0.37
C GLN A 254 17.30 20.08 -1.35
N GLY A 255 16.23 20.77 -0.95
CA GLY A 255 15.45 21.58 -1.89
C GLY A 255 14.86 20.71 -3.03
N ILE A 256 13.70 21.04 -3.51
CA ILE A 256 12.98 20.28 -4.54
C ILE A 256 13.82 20.20 -5.81
N ALA A 257 14.56 19.11 -6.02
CA ALA A 257 15.26 18.85 -7.26
C ALA A 257 14.25 18.43 -8.34
N ARG A 258 13.78 19.37 -9.14
CA ARG A 258 13.02 19.10 -10.36
C ARG A 258 13.99 18.61 -11.41
N ARG A 259 13.98 17.33 -11.73
CA ARG A 259 14.58 16.81 -12.95
C ARG A 259 13.50 16.70 -14.02
N ASN A 260 13.46 17.64 -14.91
CA ASN A 260 12.79 17.47 -16.20
C ASN A 260 13.70 16.56 -17.04
N GLN A 261 13.27 15.35 -17.34
CA GLN A 261 13.83 14.55 -18.41
C GLN A 261 12.89 14.73 -19.61
N GLY A 262 13.35 15.52 -20.58
CA GLY A 262 12.76 15.63 -21.91
C GLY A 262 13.16 14.44 -22.78
#